data_433a415eedfb23ba0665a62c618458e9
#
_entry.id   433a415eedfb23ba0665a62c618458e9
#
_cell.length_a   1.000
_cell.length_b   1.000
_cell.length_c   1.000
_cell.angle_alpha   90.00
_cell.angle_beta   90.00
_cell.angle_gamma   90.00
#
_symmetry.space_group_name_H-M   'P 1'
#
loop_
_entity.id
_entity.type
_entity.pdbx_description
1 polymer ?
#
loop_
_entity_poly.entity_id
_entity_poly.type
_entity_poly.pdbx_seq_one_letter_code
_entity_poly.pdbx_strand_id
1 'polypeptide(L)'
;EEIKKLAELPLLYQPKSKWVYSVSMDVLGRVLEVVLNDTLQNILQQNIFNPLEMNETKFTIPLDAEDRVMQTYEYDPVKLKLFEQIPGAQKIRNYKYPLYEKNYARGGHGLFSTINDYSIFAKMLHTGKTKDGHTLLENNTLKLLSTNALDEHHFPIEIASIGVIKDENYVNGLEAYGWGLGCRTLMDPSKNNNLGSVGEFGWAGAAATYFLVDNSKEMS
;
A
#
# COMPACT_ATOMS: atom_id res chain seq x y z
N GLU A 1 7.73 5.59 19.00
CA GLU A 1 6.91 6.36 19.97
C GLU A 1 5.43 6.41 19.55
N GLU A 2 5.10 6.66 18.29
CA GLU A 2 3.70 6.72 17.80
C GLU A 2 2.92 5.44 18.04
N ILE A 3 3.49 4.26 17.73
CA ILE A 3 2.83 2.98 17.96
C ILE A 3 2.60 2.71 19.45
N LYS A 4 3.48 3.20 20.34
CA LYS A 4 3.24 3.11 21.79
C LYS A 4 2.03 3.92 22.21
N LYS A 5 1.89 5.16 21.73
CA LYS A 5 0.71 5.99 21.96
C LYS A 5 -0.56 5.37 21.39
N LEU A 6 -0.47 4.77 20.20
CA LEU A 6 -1.60 4.04 19.60
C LEU A 6 -2.05 2.86 20.49
N ALA A 7 -1.11 2.14 21.09
CA ALA A 7 -1.39 1.01 21.96
C ALA A 7 -2.07 1.41 23.31
N GLU A 8 -2.02 2.69 23.67
CA GLU A 8 -2.72 3.24 24.85
C GLU A 8 -4.18 3.58 24.58
N LEU A 9 -4.58 3.62 23.30
CA LEU A 9 -5.96 3.92 22.91
C LEU A 9 -6.86 2.67 23.05
N PRO A 10 -8.12 2.84 23.45
CA PRO A 10 -9.06 1.74 23.48
C PRO A 10 -9.35 1.22 22.07
N LEU A 11 -9.59 -0.08 21.94
CA LEU A 11 -10.04 -0.66 20.68
C LEU A 11 -11.47 -0.19 20.35
N LEU A 12 -11.74 0.15 19.08
CA LEU A 12 -13.08 0.48 18.61
C LEU A 12 -14.01 -0.75 18.58
N TYR A 13 -13.45 -1.92 18.33
CA TYR A 13 -14.16 -3.20 18.22
C TYR A 13 -13.36 -4.30 18.90
N GLN A 14 -14.03 -5.35 19.32
CA GLN A 14 -13.35 -6.55 19.79
C GLN A 14 -12.56 -7.20 18.66
N PRO A 15 -11.38 -7.75 18.93
CA PRO A 15 -10.60 -8.48 17.93
C PRO A 15 -11.46 -9.53 17.21
N LYS A 16 -11.32 -9.62 15.88
CA LYS A 16 -12.07 -10.50 14.98
C LYS A 16 -13.57 -10.20 14.81
N SER A 17 -14.14 -9.19 15.50
CA SER A 17 -15.55 -8.85 15.34
C SER A 17 -15.85 -8.02 14.10
N LYS A 18 -14.89 -7.24 13.63
CA LYS A 18 -15.04 -6.39 12.44
C LYS A 18 -13.68 -6.19 11.76
N TRP A 19 -13.69 -6.19 10.43
CA TRP A 19 -12.56 -5.73 9.64
C TRP A 19 -12.69 -4.23 9.39
N VAL A 20 -11.64 -3.48 9.65
CA VAL A 20 -11.59 -2.03 9.42
C VAL A 20 -10.22 -1.66 8.83
N TYR A 21 -10.24 -0.99 7.68
CA TYR A 21 -9.03 -0.44 7.10
C TYR A 21 -8.48 0.70 7.97
N SER A 22 -7.25 0.58 8.42
CA SER A 22 -6.61 1.52 9.33
C SER A 22 -5.08 1.42 9.26
N VAL A 23 -4.40 1.79 10.35
CA VAL A 23 -2.94 1.83 10.50
C VAL A 23 -2.30 0.49 10.87
N SER A 24 -2.95 -0.63 10.58
CA SER A 24 -2.45 -1.97 10.94
C SER A 24 -1.08 -2.29 10.33
N MET A 25 -0.78 -1.76 9.14
CA MET A 25 0.52 -1.96 8.51
C MET A 25 1.65 -1.22 9.25
N ASP A 26 1.35 -0.08 9.88
CA ASP A 26 2.31 0.61 10.75
C ASP A 26 2.61 -0.22 12.01
N VAL A 27 1.58 -0.84 12.59
CA VAL A 27 1.73 -1.77 13.72
C VAL A 27 2.56 -2.98 13.31
N LEU A 28 2.27 -3.58 12.14
CA LEU A 28 3.03 -4.70 11.60
C LEU A 28 4.51 -4.33 11.37
N GLY A 29 4.78 -3.15 10.82
CA GLY A 29 6.15 -2.63 10.69
C GLY A 29 6.88 -2.61 12.03
N ARG A 30 6.22 -2.16 13.10
CA ARG A 30 6.81 -2.18 14.44
C ARG A 30 7.00 -3.60 14.99
N VAL A 31 6.09 -4.51 14.72
CA VAL A 31 6.26 -5.94 15.09
C VAL A 31 7.51 -6.52 14.44
N LEU A 32 7.71 -6.26 13.14
CA LEU A 32 8.91 -6.70 12.43
C LEU A 32 10.20 -6.13 13.06
N GLU A 33 10.21 -4.83 13.39
CA GLU A 33 11.37 -4.22 14.07
C GLU A 33 11.71 -4.89 15.40
N VAL A 34 10.69 -5.25 16.20
CA VAL A 34 10.89 -5.91 17.49
C VAL A 34 11.37 -7.35 17.31
N VAL A 35 10.75 -8.10 16.42
CA VAL A 35 11.07 -9.53 16.19
C VAL A 35 12.45 -9.71 15.58
N LEU A 36 12.81 -8.87 14.62
CA LEU A 36 14.09 -8.94 13.90
C LEU A 36 15.20 -8.10 14.54
N ASN A 37 14.87 -7.33 15.58
CA ASN A 37 15.78 -6.43 16.28
C ASN A 37 16.56 -5.50 15.32
N ASP A 38 15.86 -4.97 14.32
CA ASP A 38 16.42 -4.05 13.32
C ASP A 38 15.37 -3.00 12.96
N THR A 39 15.77 -1.95 12.25
CA THR A 39 14.86 -0.91 11.76
C THR A 39 14.07 -1.41 10.55
N LEU A 40 12.83 -0.95 10.38
CA LEU A 40 12.01 -1.29 9.22
C LEU A 40 12.71 -0.93 7.91
N GLN A 41 13.45 0.19 7.87
CA GLN A 41 14.28 0.59 6.72
C GLN A 41 15.29 -0.52 6.37
N ASN A 42 16.05 -1.00 7.34
CA ASN A 42 17.06 -2.04 7.11
C ASN A 42 16.42 -3.37 6.72
N ILE A 43 15.33 -3.74 7.38
CA ILE A 43 14.57 -4.97 7.09
C ILE A 43 14.13 -4.99 5.62
N LEU A 44 13.50 -3.90 5.15
CA LEU A 44 13.06 -3.81 3.76
C LEU A 44 14.24 -3.72 2.80
N GLN A 45 15.30 -2.98 3.17
CA GLN A 45 16.50 -2.85 2.34
C GLN A 45 17.16 -4.21 2.09
N GLN A 46 17.32 -5.02 3.14
CA GLN A 46 18.03 -6.30 3.05
C GLN A 46 17.19 -7.39 2.39
N ASN A 47 15.88 -7.43 2.69
CA ASN A 47 15.03 -8.54 2.27
C ASN A 47 14.25 -8.28 0.97
N ILE A 48 14.09 -7.01 0.57
CA ILE A 48 13.30 -6.63 -0.62
C ILE A 48 14.15 -5.81 -1.60
N PHE A 49 14.64 -4.64 -1.16
CA PHE A 49 15.19 -3.67 -2.11
C PHE A 49 16.53 -4.15 -2.71
N ASN A 50 17.45 -4.67 -1.90
CA ASN A 50 18.71 -5.20 -2.40
C ASN A 50 18.53 -6.42 -3.31
N PRO A 51 17.77 -7.46 -2.93
CA PRO A 51 17.55 -8.61 -3.80
C PRO A 51 16.85 -8.28 -5.13
N LEU A 52 16.04 -7.23 -5.15
CA LEU A 52 15.34 -6.76 -6.35
C LEU A 52 16.08 -5.65 -7.10
N GLU A 53 17.24 -5.20 -6.61
CA GLU A 53 17.99 -4.08 -7.18
C GLU A 53 17.17 -2.77 -7.24
N MET A 54 16.24 -2.55 -6.29
CA MET A 54 15.41 -1.36 -6.17
C MET A 54 16.20 -0.21 -5.51
N ASN A 55 17.16 0.33 -6.24
CA ASN A 55 18.18 1.25 -5.69
C ASN A 55 17.65 2.66 -5.38
N GLU A 56 16.53 3.03 -5.97
CA GLU A 56 15.90 4.34 -5.80
C GLU A 56 14.66 4.29 -4.86
N THR A 57 14.39 3.14 -4.23
CA THR A 57 13.27 2.98 -3.29
C THR A 57 13.73 3.16 -1.85
N LYS A 58 13.20 4.17 -1.16
CA LYS A 58 13.61 4.52 0.21
C LYS A 58 12.58 5.41 0.92
N PHE A 59 12.72 5.54 2.24
CA PHE A 59 11.86 6.42 3.04
C PHE A 59 12.31 7.89 3.04
N THR A 60 13.48 8.20 2.53
CA THR A 60 14.02 9.57 2.45
C THR A 60 14.50 9.87 1.04
N ILE A 61 14.34 11.10 0.61
CA ILE A 61 14.83 11.59 -0.67
C ILE A 61 16.18 12.28 -0.45
N PRO A 62 17.25 11.93 -1.20
CA PRO A 62 18.47 12.69 -1.22
C PRO A 62 18.22 14.13 -1.70
N LEU A 63 18.97 15.10 -1.17
CA LEU A 63 18.81 16.52 -1.53
C LEU A 63 19.01 16.78 -3.04
N ASP A 64 19.88 16.02 -3.67
CA ASP A 64 20.16 16.08 -5.11
C ASP A 64 19.11 15.40 -6.00
N ALA A 65 18.09 14.78 -5.40
CA ALA A 65 16.99 14.13 -6.12
C ALA A 65 15.63 14.80 -5.84
N GLU A 66 15.60 15.96 -5.17
CA GLU A 66 14.36 16.65 -4.81
C GLU A 66 13.57 17.11 -6.03
N ASP A 67 14.24 17.55 -7.08
CA ASP A 67 13.67 17.97 -8.35
C ASP A 67 13.05 16.81 -9.16
N ARG A 68 13.37 15.58 -8.80
CA ARG A 68 12.80 14.35 -9.39
C ARG A 68 11.52 13.90 -8.68
N VAL A 69 11.18 14.50 -7.55
CA VAL A 69 9.94 14.16 -6.83
C VAL A 69 8.75 14.66 -7.63
N MET A 70 7.87 13.73 -8.01
CA MET A 70 6.71 14.05 -8.81
C MET A 70 5.79 15.04 -8.07
N GLN A 71 5.35 16.06 -8.77
CA GLN A 71 4.38 17.01 -8.26
C GLN A 71 3.04 16.34 -8.02
N THR A 72 2.46 16.54 -6.85
CA THR A 72 1.11 16.08 -6.53
C THR A 72 0.08 17.13 -6.91
N TYR A 73 -1.06 16.66 -7.41
CA TYR A 73 -2.20 17.48 -7.79
C TYR A 73 -3.43 17.09 -6.99
N GLU A 74 -4.27 18.05 -6.70
CA GLU A 74 -5.57 17.84 -6.08
C GLU A 74 -6.66 18.27 -7.07
N TYR A 75 -7.76 17.51 -7.11
CA TYR A 75 -8.90 17.84 -7.96
C TYR A 75 -9.91 18.66 -7.17
N ASP A 76 -10.27 19.84 -7.71
CA ASP A 76 -11.37 20.66 -7.21
C ASP A 76 -12.65 20.31 -7.97
N PRO A 77 -13.59 19.59 -7.35
CA PRO A 77 -14.81 19.15 -8.03
C PRO A 77 -15.77 20.29 -8.36
N VAL A 78 -15.64 21.44 -7.68
CA VAL A 78 -16.47 22.62 -7.94
C VAL A 78 -15.97 23.39 -9.17
N LYS A 79 -14.66 23.53 -9.28
CA LYS A 79 -14.03 24.23 -10.40
C LYS A 79 -13.75 23.32 -11.60
N LEU A 80 -13.90 21.98 -11.42
CA LEU A 80 -13.56 20.94 -12.39
C LEU A 80 -12.11 21.09 -12.91
N LYS A 81 -11.17 21.41 -12.01
CA LYS A 81 -9.77 21.67 -12.34
C LYS A 81 -8.85 20.94 -11.38
N LEU A 82 -7.74 20.48 -11.92
CA LEU A 82 -6.57 20.10 -11.13
C LEU A 82 -5.83 21.37 -10.71
N PHE A 83 -5.43 21.43 -9.47
CA PHE A 83 -4.50 22.45 -8.97
C PHE A 83 -3.31 21.76 -8.31
N GLU A 84 -2.17 22.39 -8.44
CA GLU A 84 -0.93 21.91 -7.90
C GLU A 84 -0.95 21.98 -6.38
N GLN A 85 -0.70 20.87 -5.71
CA GLN A 85 -0.41 20.87 -4.28
C GLN A 85 1.01 21.41 -4.09
N ILE A 86 1.13 22.58 -3.50
CA ILE A 86 2.45 23.13 -3.16
C ILE A 86 3.09 22.20 -2.12
N PRO A 87 4.31 21.66 -2.35
CA PRO A 87 5.02 20.88 -1.37
C PRO A 87 5.10 21.64 -0.03
N GLY A 88 4.57 21.06 1.03
CA GLY A 88 4.45 21.69 2.32
C GLY A 88 3.21 22.59 2.54
N ALA A 89 2.39 22.85 1.52
CA ALA A 89 1.11 23.56 1.63
C ALA A 89 -0.08 22.60 1.76
N GLN A 90 0.10 21.40 2.18
CA GLN A 90 -0.99 20.52 2.61
C GLN A 90 -1.64 21.10 3.88
N LYS A 91 -2.33 22.23 3.71
CA LYS A 91 -3.08 22.90 4.77
C LYS A 91 -4.15 22.02 5.40
N ILE A 92 -4.60 20.97 4.70
CA ILE A 92 -5.66 20.08 5.18
C ILE A 92 -5.14 19.05 6.20
N ARG A 93 -3.84 18.78 6.27
CA ARG A 93 -3.32 17.72 7.16
C ARG A 93 -2.09 18.03 7.97
N ASN A 94 -1.47 19.21 7.88
CA ASN A 94 -0.16 19.51 8.49
C ASN A 94 0.93 18.44 8.17
N TYR A 95 0.78 17.74 7.06
CA TYR A 95 1.66 16.68 6.65
C TYR A 95 2.74 17.27 5.75
N LYS A 96 3.82 17.69 6.36
CA LYS A 96 5.09 17.68 5.64
C LYS A 96 5.47 16.21 5.48
N TYR A 97 5.49 15.69 4.26
CA TYR A 97 6.21 14.46 4.02
C TYR A 97 7.65 14.70 4.47
N PRO A 98 8.18 13.91 5.39
CA PRO A 98 9.54 14.09 5.86
C PRO A 98 10.49 13.61 4.76
N LEU A 99 10.69 14.45 3.74
CA LEU A 99 11.62 14.15 2.65
C LEU A 99 13.01 13.81 3.19
N TYR A 100 13.36 14.35 4.37
CA TYR A 100 14.71 14.32 4.92
C TYR A 100 14.82 13.69 6.31
N GLU A 101 13.76 13.25 6.94
CA GLU A 101 13.82 12.67 8.28
C GLU A 101 14.33 11.22 8.25
N LYS A 102 15.55 11.02 8.74
CA LYS A 102 16.31 9.77 8.66
C LYS A 102 15.69 8.55 9.37
N ASN A 103 14.66 8.69 10.17
CA ASN A 103 14.12 7.60 10.98
C ASN A 103 12.60 7.49 10.89
N TYR A 104 12.03 7.89 9.77
CA TYR A 104 10.60 7.92 9.57
C TYR A 104 10.12 6.78 8.66
N ALA A 105 10.47 5.56 9.01
CA ALA A 105 9.96 4.39 8.30
C ALA A 105 8.61 3.96 8.89
N ARG A 106 7.57 3.92 8.06
CA ARG A 106 6.23 3.43 8.42
C ARG A 106 5.82 2.28 7.53
N GLY A 107 5.13 1.30 8.11
CA GLY A 107 4.64 0.14 7.35
C GLY A 107 3.51 0.49 6.38
N GLY A 108 2.71 1.52 6.70
CA GLY A 108 1.53 1.90 5.91
C GLY A 108 1.77 2.94 4.83
N HIS A 109 2.88 3.71 4.88
CA HIS A 109 3.18 4.77 3.91
C HIS A 109 4.59 5.32 4.07
N GLY A 110 4.98 6.26 3.18
CA GLY A 110 6.21 7.04 3.30
C GLY A 110 7.36 6.57 2.41
N LEU A 111 7.21 5.47 1.68
CA LEU A 111 8.19 5.07 0.67
C LEU A 111 8.09 5.97 -0.57
N PHE A 112 9.25 6.42 -1.03
CA PHE A 112 9.44 6.98 -2.36
C PHE A 112 10.05 5.92 -3.26
N SER A 113 9.62 5.87 -4.50
CA SER A 113 10.11 4.91 -5.48
C SER A 113 10.04 5.51 -6.88
N THR A 114 10.64 4.82 -7.84
CA THR A 114 10.48 5.09 -9.26
C THR A 114 9.53 4.07 -9.90
N ILE A 115 8.99 4.39 -11.08
CA ILE A 115 8.18 3.44 -11.83
C ILE A 115 8.99 2.17 -12.18
N ASN A 116 10.29 2.32 -12.43
CA ASN A 116 11.17 1.19 -12.72
C ASN A 116 11.31 0.25 -11.52
N ASP A 117 11.68 0.77 -10.35
CA ASP A 117 11.82 -0.04 -9.14
C ASP A 117 10.49 -0.71 -8.78
N TYR A 118 9.40 0.06 -8.83
CA TYR A 118 8.09 -0.48 -8.45
C TYR A 118 7.58 -1.53 -9.45
N SER A 119 7.90 -1.41 -10.75
CA SER A 119 7.58 -2.44 -11.74
C SER A 119 8.35 -3.75 -11.50
N ILE A 120 9.59 -3.68 -11.02
CA ILE A 120 10.36 -4.85 -10.61
C ILE A 120 9.67 -5.54 -9.41
N PHE A 121 9.23 -4.75 -8.43
CA PHE A 121 8.49 -5.27 -7.28
C PHE A 121 7.17 -5.91 -7.70
N ALA A 122 6.36 -5.27 -8.55
CA ALA A 122 5.12 -5.83 -9.06
C ALA A 122 5.35 -7.14 -9.84
N LYS A 123 6.38 -7.18 -10.67
CA LYS A 123 6.79 -8.41 -11.36
C LYS A 123 7.21 -9.53 -10.38
N MET A 124 7.92 -9.19 -9.32
CA MET A 124 8.26 -10.16 -8.27
C MET A 124 7.01 -10.68 -7.56
N LEU A 125 6.01 -9.85 -7.30
CA LEU A 125 4.72 -10.29 -6.74
C LEU A 125 3.96 -11.25 -7.69
N HIS A 126 4.18 -11.16 -9.00
CA HIS A 126 3.63 -12.10 -9.97
C HIS A 126 4.43 -13.42 -10.00
N THR A 127 5.76 -13.35 -10.04
CA THR A 127 6.62 -14.51 -10.30
C THR A 127 7.17 -15.21 -9.05
N GLY A 128 7.20 -14.51 -7.91
CA GLY A 128 7.90 -14.93 -6.70
C GLY A 128 9.42 -14.82 -6.77
N LYS A 129 9.97 -14.29 -7.87
CA LYS A 129 11.40 -14.38 -8.19
C LYS A 129 12.03 -13.02 -8.41
N THR A 130 13.33 -12.98 -8.14
CA THR A 130 14.21 -11.89 -8.55
C THR A 130 14.50 -11.98 -10.05
N LYS A 131 15.14 -10.94 -10.61
CA LYS A 131 15.49 -10.86 -12.04
C LYS A 131 16.39 -11.98 -12.51
N ASP A 132 17.30 -12.43 -11.66
CA ASP A 132 18.23 -13.54 -11.91
C ASP A 132 17.66 -14.93 -11.57
N GLY A 133 16.37 -15.00 -11.23
CA GLY A 133 15.61 -16.23 -11.06
C GLY A 133 15.64 -16.84 -9.66
N HIS A 134 16.27 -16.19 -8.66
CA HIS A 134 16.22 -16.67 -7.28
C HIS A 134 14.80 -16.50 -6.71
N THR A 135 14.34 -17.49 -5.97
CA THR A 135 13.04 -17.45 -5.30
C THR A 135 13.10 -16.49 -4.10
N LEU A 136 12.30 -15.45 -4.12
CA LEU A 136 12.11 -14.50 -3.01
C LEU A 136 10.84 -14.82 -2.23
N LEU A 137 9.77 -15.18 -2.92
CA LEU A 137 8.51 -15.63 -2.33
C LEU A 137 8.12 -17.00 -2.89
N GLU A 138 7.81 -17.91 -2.00
CA GLU A 138 7.30 -19.22 -2.36
C GLU A 138 5.88 -19.14 -2.95
N ASN A 139 5.53 -20.08 -3.83
CA ASN A 139 4.21 -20.12 -4.47
C ASN A 139 3.04 -20.10 -3.47
N ASN A 140 3.19 -20.76 -2.31
CA ASN A 140 2.16 -20.74 -1.27
C ASN A 140 1.97 -19.34 -0.69
N THR A 141 3.04 -18.56 -0.53
CA THR A 141 2.96 -17.16 -0.06
C THR A 141 2.30 -16.27 -1.12
N LEU A 142 2.67 -16.42 -2.39
CA LEU A 142 2.03 -15.71 -3.51
C LEU A 142 0.53 -15.99 -3.57
N LYS A 143 0.14 -17.25 -3.37
CA LYS A 143 -1.28 -17.64 -3.33
C LYS A 143 -2.04 -16.93 -2.20
N LEU A 144 -1.42 -16.74 -1.04
CA LEU A 144 -2.04 -15.99 0.08
C LEU A 144 -2.27 -14.50 -0.25
N LEU A 145 -1.44 -13.89 -1.09
CA LEU A 145 -1.65 -12.51 -1.55
C LEU A 145 -2.90 -12.38 -2.43
N SER A 146 -3.15 -13.37 -3.28
CA SER A 146 -4.27 -13.39 -4.25
C SER A 146 -5.52 -14.11 -3.74
N THR A 147 -5.57 -14.47 -2.46
CA THR A 147 -6.70 -15.18 -1.85
C THR A 147 -7.33 -14.34 -0.75
N ASN A 148 -8.65 -14.25 -0.75
CA ASN A 148 -9.36 -13.59 0.35
C ASN A 148 -9.12 -14.30 1.67
N ALA A 149 -8.70 -13.53 2.69
CA ALA A 149 -8.43 -14.01 4.05
C ALA A 149 -9.53 -13.62 5.05
N LEU A 150 -10.57 -12.92 4.61
CA LEU A 150 -11.67 -12.47 5.47
C LEU A 150 -12.80 -13.49 5.52
N ASP A 151 -13.36 -13.67 6.71
CA ASP A 151 -14.58 -14.47 6.92
C ASP A 151 -15.83 -13.77 6.34
N GLU A 152 -16.88 -14.51 6.05
CA GLU A 152 -18.12 -14.01 5.45
C GLU A 152 -18.78 -12.86 6.22
N HIS A 153 -18.69 -12.86 7.54
CA HIS A 153 -19.30 -11.81 8.38
C HIS A 153 -18.57 -10.45 8.29
N HIS A 154 -17.44 -10.38 7.62
CA HIS A 154 -16.73 -9.12 7.38
C HIS A 154 -17.17 -8.41 6.09
N PHE A 155 -18.08 -9.01 5.32
CA PHE A 155 -18.57 -8.42 4.06
C PHE A 155 -19.89 -7.67 4.23
N PRO A 156 -20.12 -6.66 3.38
CA PRO A 156 -19.15 -6.09 2.44
C PRO A 156 -18.00 -5.39 3.15
N ILE A 157 -16.81 -5.39 2.55
CA ILE A 157 -15.69 -4.65 3.12
C ILE A 157 -15.96 -3.14 3.01
N GLU A 158 -15.83 -2.46 4.15
CA GLU A 158 -15.96 -1.02 4.22
C GLU A 158 -14.60 -0.38 4.43
N ILE A 159 -14.16 0.43 3.48
CA ILE A 159 -13.01 1.30 3.68
C ILE A 159 -13.56 2.65 4.10
N ALA A 160 -13.49 2.93 5.40
CA ALA A 160 -13.83 4.25 5.91
C ALA A 160 -12.98 5.28 5.16
N SER A 161 -13.64 6.13 4.39
CA SER A 161 -12.96 7.19 3.66
C SER A 161 -12.24 8.07 4.69
N ILE A 162 -10.92 7.99 4.70
CA ILE A 162 -10.09 8.92 5.47
C ILE A 162 -10.21 10.29 4.75
N GLY A 163 -11.39 10.88 4.82
CA GLY A 163 -11.67 12.28 4.48
C GLY A 163 -11.40 12.74 3.03
N VAL A 164 -11.04 11.87 2.09
CA VAL A 164 -10.60 12.29 0.75
C VAL A 164 -11.42 11.69 -0.38
N ILE A 165 -12.03 10.53 -0.21
CA ILE A 165 -12.84 9.90 -1.25
C ILE A 165 -14.26 9.72 -0.72
N LYS A 166 -15.09 10.74 -0.91
CA LYS A 166 -16.55 10.64 -0.85
C LYS A 166 -17.10 10.22 -2.22
N ASP A 167 -16.42 9.35 -2.92
CA ASP A 167 -16.93 8.82 -4.17
C ASP A 167 -17.72 7.55 -3.85
N GLU A 168 -19.03 7.65 -3.93
CA GLU A 168 -19.95 6.53 -3.77
C GLU A 168 -19.60 5.39 -4.74
N ASN A 169 -19.06 5.70 -5.91
CA ASN A 169 -18.62 4.71 -6.89
C ASN A 169 -17.40 3.92 -6.42
N TYR A 170 -16.50 4.53 -5.65
CA TYR A 170 -15.34 3.83 -5.10
C TYR A 170 -15.76 2.84 -4.00
N VAL A 171 -16.75 3.20 -3.19
CA VAL A 171 -17.32 2.33 -2.15
C VAL A 171 -18.14 1.20 -2.79
N ASN A 172 -18.97 1.51 -3.78
CA ASN A 172 -19.80 0.54 -4.50
C ASN A 172 -18.96 -0.46 -5.33
N GLY A 173 -17.74 -0.10 -5.71
CA GLY A 173 -16.84 -1.01 -6.42
C GLY A 173 -16.19 -2.10 -5.55
N LEU A 174 -16.29 -2.01 -4.22
CA LEU A 174 -15.66 -2.96 -3.30
C LEU A 174 -16.46 -4.26 -3.11
N GLU A 175 -17.70 -4.33 -3.54
CA GLU A 175 -18.54 -5.53 -3.46
C GLU A 175 -17.96 -6.75 -4.21
N ALA A 176 -17.12 -6.47 -5.23
CA ALA A 176 -16.40 -7.48 -5.99
C ALA A 176 -15.16 -8.02 -5.30
N TYR A 177 -14.71 -7.37 -4.23
CA TYR A 177 -13.40 -7.61 -3.63
C TYR A 177 -13.47 -8.17 -2.23
N GLY A 178 -12.50 -9.02 -1.91
CA GLY A 178 -12.08 -9.39 -0.58
C GLY A 178 -10.74 -8.73 -0.21
N TRP A 179 -10.10 -9.23 0.83
CA TRP A 179 -8.82 -8.74 1.31
C TRP A 179 -7.86 -9.91 1.57
N GLY A 180 -6.71 -9.89 0.92
CA GLY A 180 -5.63 -10.83 1.14
C GLY A 180 -4.59 -10.31 2.14
N LEU A 181 -3.34 -10.67 1.97
CA LEU A 181 -2.25 -10.18 2.80
C LEU A 181 -1.82 -8.76 2.37
N GLY A 182 -2.51 -7.75 2.91
CA GLY A 182 -2.20 -6.33 2.67
C GLY A 182 -2.74 -5.73 1.37
N CYS A 183 -3.44 -6.50 0.54
CA CYS A 183 -4.01 -6.07 -0.73
C CYS A 183 -5.48 -6.46 -0.85
N ARG A 184 -6.25 -5.69 -1.59
CA ARG A 184 -7.57 -6.15 -2.04
C ARG A 184 -7.38 -7.26 -3.06
N THR A 185 -8.31 -8.22 -3.09
CA THR A 185 -8.31 -9.35 -4.02
C THR A 185 -9.65 -9.44 -4.71
N LEU A 186 -9.67 -9.51 -6.05
CA LEU A 186 -10.88 -9.64 -6.83
C LEU A 186 -11.50 -11.02 -6.64
N MET A 187 -12.72 -11.07 -6.13
CA MET A 187 -13.47 -12.30 -5.88
C MET A 187 -14.51 -12.59 -6.96
N ASP A 188 -15.18 -11.53 -7.42
CA ASP A 188 -16.27 -11.65 -8.40
C ASP A 188 -16.25 -10.48 -9.40
N PRO A 189 -15.64 -10.67 -10.58
CA PRO A 189 -15.56 -9.62 -11.61
C PRO A 189 -16.94 -9.13 -12.10
N SER A 190 -17.98 -9.95 -11.98
CA SER A 190 -19.31 -9.61 -12.50
C SER A 190 -20.01 -8.50 -11.71
N LYS A 191 -19.60 -8.25 -10.46
CA LYS A 191 -20.23 -7.28 -9.57
C LYS A 191 -19.94 -5.82 -9.89
N ASN A 192 -18.87 -5.53 -10.63
CA ASN A 192 -18.48 -4.16 -10.95
C ASN A 192 -17.98 -3.94 -12.38
N ASN A 193 -18.37 -4.81 -13.31
CA ASN A 193 -17.90 -4.80 -14.71
C ASN A 193 -16.37 -4.82 -14.82
N ASN A 194 -15.69 -5.47 -13.88
CA ASN A 194 -14.25 -5.51 -13.86
C ASN A 194 -13.71 -6.42 -14.98
N LEU A 195 -12.67 -5.95 -15.64
CA LEU A 195 -11.94 -6.71 -16.67
C LEU A 195 -10.90 -7.65 -16.08
N GLY A 196 -10.65 -7.59 -14.76
CA GLY A 196 -9.70 -8.44 -14.05
C GLY A 196 -10.15 -9.89 -13.94
N SER A 197 -9.24 -10.75 -13.48
CA SER A 197 -9.51 -12.15 -13.19
C SER A 197 -9.73 -12.40 -11.70
N VAL A 198 -10.46 -13.45 -11.34
CA VAL A 198 -10.54 -13.86 -9.93
C VAL A 198 -9.14 -14.13 -9.39
N GLY A 199 -8.82 -13.55 -8.25
CA GLY A 199 -7.48 -13.59 -7.67
C GLY A 199 -6.55 -12.46 -8.12
N GLU A 200 -7.00 -11.54 -8.99
CA GLU A 200 -6.30 -10.28 -9.21
C GLU A 200 -6.14 -9.55 -7.87
N PHE A 201 -4.96 -9.05 -7.58
CA PHE A 201 -4.72 -8.33 -6.33
C PHE A 201 -3.90 -7.05 -6.56
N GLY A 202 -4.06 -6.10 -5.67
CA GLY A 202 -3.37 -4.81 -5.75
C GLY A 202 -3.88 -3.84 -4.71
N TRP A 203 -3.30 -2.65 -4.69
CA TRP A 203 -3.76 -1.57 -3.83
C TRP A 203 -3.41 -0.20 -4.39
N ALA A 204 -4.04 0.81 -3.81
CA ALA A 204 -3.83 2.22 -4.13
C ALA A 204 -3.21 2.97 -2.96
N GLY A 205 -2.41 3.98 -3.25
CA GLY A 205 -1.87 4.91 -2.27
C GLY A 205 -2.65 6.23 -2.21
N ALA A 206 -2.53 6.94 -1.10
CA ALA A 206 -3.19 8.25 -0.91
C ALA A 206 -2.72 9.34 -1.90
N ALA A 207 -1.56 9.16 -2.52
CA ALA A 207 -1.03 10.04 -3.57
C ALA A 207 -1.45 9.58 -5.00
N ALA A 208 -2.52 8.78 -5.11
CA ALA A 208 -3.02 8.20 -6.36
C ALA A 208 -2.02 7.26 -7.06
N THR A 209 -1.08 6.70 -6.33
CA THR A 209 -0.26 5.59 -6.80
C THR A 209 -1.10 4.32 -6.82
N TYR A 210 -0.83 3.42 -7.76
CA TYR A 210 -1.60 2.18 -7.92
C TYR A 210 -0.72 1.06 -8.46
N PHE A 211 -0.94 -0.15 -7.99
CA PHE A 211 -0.41 -1.35 -8.61
C PHE A 211 -1.46 -2.46 -8.66
N LEU A 212 -1.27 -3.35 -9.61
CA LEU A 212 -2.14 -4.48 -9.88
C LEU A 212 -1.30 -5.67 -10.32
N VAL A 213 -1.68 -6.87 -9.88
CA VAL A 213 -1.15 -8.14 -10.38
C VAL A 213 -2.32 -9.05 -10.73
N ASP A 214 -2.39 -9.47 -11.98
CA ASP A 214 -3.35 -10.48 -12.47
C ASP A 214 -2.57 -11.69 -13.00
N ASN A 215 -2.45 -12.71 -12.16
CA ASN A 215 -1.68 -13.93 -12.50
C ASN A 215 -2.30 -14.72 -13.67
N SER A 216 -3.62 -14.62 -13.87
CA SER A 216 -4.31 -15.31 -14.96
C SER A 216 -4.06 -14.69 -16.33
N LYS A 217 -3.70 -13.41 -16.34
CA LYS A 217 -3.38 -12.63 -17.55
C LYS A 217 -1.90 -12.37 -17.72
N GLU A 218 -1.07 -12.86 -16.79
CA GLU A 218 0.38 -12.61 -16.77
C GLU A 218 0.70 -11.09 -16.79
N MET A 219 -0.07 -10.28 -16.02
CA MET A 219 0.03 -8.83 -15.96
C MET A 219 0.44 -8.35 -14.57
N SER A 220 1.31 -7.34 -14.56
CA SER A 220 1.66 -6.56 -13.36
C SER A 220 2.10 -5.15 -13.72
#